data_21e91c4d24c3a074c03dc758254d98b9
#
_entry.id   21e91c4d24c3a074c03dc758254d98b9
#
_cell.length_a   1.000
_cell.length_b   1.000
_cell.length_c   1.000
_cell.angle_alpha   90.00
_cell.angle_beta   90.00
_cell.angle_gamma   90.00
#
_symmetry.space_group_name_H-M   'P 1'
#
loop_
_entity.id
_entity.type
_entity.pdbx_description
1 polymer ?
#
loop_
_entity_poly.entity_id
_entity_poly.type
_entity_poly.pdbx_seq_one_letter_code
_entity_poly.pdbx_strand_id
1 'polypeptide(L)'
;MSLVELEINGKKISQDVEERQLLVHFIRDDLNLTGTHVGCDTSQCGACVIHVDGKAVKSCSMLAVQANDTKIITIEGLADGESLHPVQEAFRENHGLQCGFCTPGMIMAAVDIINRISNLNEKTVREELEGNLCRCTGYQNIVKSILAASEKM
;
A
#
# COMPACT_ATOMS: atom_id res chain seq x y z
N MET A 1 15.41 22.57 -4.13
CA MET A 1 15.87 21.16 -4.07
C MET A 1 16.29 20.86 -2.65
N SER A 2 15.81 19.78 -2.08
CA SER A 2 16.19 19.29 -0.75
C SER A 2 16.66 17.86 -0.84
N LEU A 3 17.76 17.55 -0.16
CA LEU A 3 18.24 16.17 -0.09
C LEU A 3 17.29 15.34 0.79
N VAL A 4 16.84 14.21 0.28
CA VAL A 4 16.03 13.23 1.00
C VAL A 4 16.81 11.93 1.12
N GLU A 5 16.96 11.47 2.35
CA GLU A 5 17.57 10.20 2.67
C GLU A 5 16.54 9.31 3.33
N LEU A 6 16.28 8.13 2.78
CA LEU A 6 15.29 7.19 3.29
C LEU A 6 15.67 5.74 2.94
N GLU A 7 14.99 4.79 3.55
CA GLU A 7 15.08 3.39 3.17
C GLU A 7 13.79 2.98 2.46
N ILE A 8 13.87 2.42 1.26
CA ILE A 8 12.71 1.89 0.54
C ILE A 8 12.96 0.45 0.09
N ASN A 9 12.07 -0.45 0.49
CA ASN A 9 12.17 -1.89 0.22
C ASN A 9 13.55 -2.46 0.57
N GLY A 10 14.12 -2.03 1.72
CA GLY A 10 15.43 -2.46 2.20
C GLY A 10 16.65 -1.79 1.55
N LYS A 11 16.42 -0.84 0.64
CA LYS A 11 17.50 -0.09 -0.03
C LYS A 11 17.56 1.34 0.49
N LYS A 12 18.76 1.80 0.86
CA LYS A 12 18.98 3.20 1.21
C LYS A 12 19.05 4.05 -0.06
N ILE A 13 18.30 5.13 -0.04
CA ILE A 13 18.22 6.13 -1.11
C ILE A 13 18.68 7.46 -0.56
N SER A 14 19.46 8.19 -1.34
CA SER A 14 19.86 9.57 -1.08
C SER A 14 19.72 10.35 -2.39
N GLN A 15 18.76 11.27 -2.46
CA GLN A 15 18.43 11.96 -3.71
C GLN A 15 17.88 13.36 -3.46
N ASP A 16 18.24 14.30 -4.33
CA ASP A 16 17.66 15.63 -4.34
C ASP A 16 16.25 15.60 -4.94
N VAL A 17 15.30 16.22 -4.24
CA VAL A 17 13.90 16.31 -4.66
C VAL A 17 13.42 17.76 -4.66
N GLU A 18 12.43 18.08 -5.46
CA GLU A 18 11.70 19.34 -5.32
C GLU A 18 10.89 19.31 -4.01
N GLU A 19 10.93 20.41 -3.25
CA GLU A 19 10.30 20.51 -1.92
C GLU A 19 8.78 20.27 -1.95
N ARG A 20 8.14 20.55 -3.08
CA ARG A 20 6.70 20.34 -3.32
C ARG A 20 6.36 18.99 -3.97
N GLN A 21 7.35 18.15 -4.25
CA GLN A 21 7.13 16.87 -4.91
C GLN A 21 6.35 15.92 -3.99
N LEU A 22 5.25 15.33 -4.50
CA LEU A 22 4.50 14.33 -3.78
C LEU A 22 5.30 13.03 -3.69
N LEU A 23 5.20 12.35 -2.55
CA LEU A 23 5.89 11.10 -2.30
C LEU A 23 5.54 10.03 -3.34
N VAL A 24 4.27 9.96 -3.80
CA VAL A 24 3.86 9.01 -4.84
C VAL A 24 4.59 9.25 -6.16
N HIS A 25 4.83 10.51 -6.56
CA HIS A 25 5.56 10.82 -7.79
C HIS A 25 7.04 10.51 -7.64
N PHE A 26 7.65 10.83 -6.50
CA PHE A 26 9.02 10.42 -6.21
C PHE A 26 9.21 8.90 -6.32
N ILE A 27 8.31 8.12 -5.72
CA ILE A 27 8.35 6.64 -5.77
C ILE A 27 8.19 6.13 -7.20
N ARG A 28 7.21 6.66 -7.95
CA ARG A 28 6.89 6.16 -9.29
C ARG A 28 7.85 6.65 -10.36
N ASP A 29 8.12 7.95 -10.37
CA ASP A 29 8.77 8.63 -11.51
C ASP A 29 10.29 8.67 -11.34
N ASP A 30 10.78 8.92 -10.12
CA ASP A 30 12.22 9.01 -9.86
C ASP A 30 12.83 7.64 -9.52
N LEU A 31 12.13 6.84 -8.69
CA LEU A 31 12.62 5.53 -8.28
C LEU A 31 12.12 4.37 -9.18
N ASN A 32 11.25 4.65 -10.15
CA ASN A 32 10.65 3.66 -11.06
C ASN A 32 9.92 2.50 -10.34
N LEU A 33 9.41 2.73 -9.13
CA LEU A 33 8.58 1.76 -8.41
C LEU A 33 7.11 2.00 -8.75
N THR A 34 6.67 1.48 -9.88
CA THR A 34 5.36 1.79 -10.49
C THR A 34 4.21 0.96 -9.94
N GLY A 35 4.45 0.01 -9.04
CA GLY A 35 3.41 -0.80 -8.40
C GLY A 35 2.47 0.00 -7.51
N THR A 36 2.90 1.12 -6.95
CA THR A 36 2.04 2.08 -6.27
C THR A 36 1.28 2.91 -7.31
N HIS A 37 -0.05 2.89 -7.30
CA HIS A 37 -0.88 3.54 -8.31
C HIS A 37 -1.43 4.89 -7.87
N VAL A 38 -1.83 5.71 -8.84
CA VAL A 38 -2.55 6.98 -8.62
C VAL A 38 -3.91 6.89 -9.29
N GLY A 39 -4.98 6.82 -8.50
CA GLY A 39 -6.36 6.69 -9.00
C GLY A 39 -7.22 7.95 -8.78
N CYS A 40 -6.73 8.94 -8.06
CA CYS A 40 -7.41 10.21 -7.82
C CYS A 40 -6.40 11.31 -7.50
N ASP A 41 -6.91 12.54 -7.38
CA ASP A 41 -6.17 13.73 -6.92
C ASP A 41 -6.71 14.32 -5.60
N THR A 42 -7.57 13.57 -4.92
CA THR A 42 -8.37 14.02 -3.76
C THR A 42 -8.08 13.21 -2.48
N SER A 43 -7.05 12.37 -2.50
CA SER A 43 -6.65 11.51 -1.37
C SER A 43 -7.74 10.53 -0.88
N GLN A 44 -8.68 10.15 -1.75
CA GLN A 44 -9.83 9.31 -1.39
C GLN A 44 -9.68 7.85 -1.79
N CYS A 45 -9.11 7.57 -2.99
CA CYS A 45 -9.20 6.23 -3.59
C CYS A 45 -8.35 5.15 -2.91
N GLY A 46 -7.26 5.49 -2.25
CA GLY A 46 -6.38 4.54 -1.57
C GLY A 46 -5.47 3.71 -2.47
N ALA A 47 -5.49 3.91 -3.80
CA ALA A 47 -4.61 3.18 -4.74
C ALA A 47 -3.11 3.44 -4.48
N CYS A 48 -2.79 4.55 -3.83
CA CYS A 48 -1.43 4.99 -3.51
C CYS A 48 -0.94 4.58 -2.12
N VAL A 49 -1.67 3.74 -1.40
CA VAL A 49 -1.28 3.32 -0.05
C VAL A 49 0.04 2.54 -0.07
N ILE A 50 0.94 2.98 0.79
CA ILE A 50 2.24 2.36 1.09
C ILE A 50 2.40 2.27 2.61
N HIS A 51 3.44 1.62 3.09
CA HIS A 51 3.82 1.70 4.50
C HIS A 51 4.97 2.68 4.70
N VAL A 52 4.81 3.59 5.65
CA VAL A 52 5.85 4.49 6.16
C VAL A 52 6.02 4.19 7.65
N ASP A 53 7.20 3.72 8.03
CA ASP A 53 7.51 3.26 9.40
C ASP A 53 6.46 2.28 9.95
N GLY A 54 6.03 1.35 9.10
CA GLY A 54 5.08 0.28 9.45
C GLY A 54 3.60 0.69 9.47
N LYS A 55 3.26 1.92 9.09
CA LYS A 55 1.88 2.42 9.06
C LYS A 55 1.41 2.67 7.62
N ALA A 56 0.16 2.30 7.33
CA ALA A 56 -0.45 2.59 6.04
C ALA A 56 -0.65 4.10 5.85
N VAL A 57 -0.10 4.64 4.77
CA VAL A 57 -0.14 6.06 4.41
C VAL A 57 -0.51 6.21 2.94
N LYS A 58 -1.37 7.19 2.63
CA LYS A 58 -1.64 7.59 1.24
C LYS A 58 -0.50 8.47 0.73
N SER A 59 0.38 7.92 -0.09
CA SER A 59 1.57 8.64 -0.58
C SER A 59 1.26 9.86 -1.45
N CYS A 60 0.04 9.97 -1.98
CA CYS A 60 -0.41 11.15 -2.71
C CYS A 60 -0.74 12.37 -1.83
N SER A 61 -0.79 12.19 -0.50
CA SER A 61 -1.04 13.26 0.47
C SER A 61 0.16 13.58 1.38
N MET A 62 1.33 13.07 0.99
CA MET A 62 2.59 13.31 1.68
C MET A 62 3.62 13.87 0.70
N LEU A 63 4.43 14.84 1.12
CA LEU A 63 5.55 15.33 0.32
C LEU A 63 6.77 14.40 0.48
N ALA A 64 7.57 14.27 -0.56
CA ALA A 64 8.80 13.47 -0.52
C ALA A 64 9.74 13.91 0.60
N VAL A 65 9.88 15.21 0.84
CA VAL A 65 10.71 15.78 1.92
C VAL A 65 10.24 15.38 3.32
N GLN A 66 8.95 15.07 3.50
CA GLN A 66 8.41 14.61 4.78
C GLN A 66 8.77 13.14 5.09
N ALA A 67 9.19 12.40 4.07
CA ALA A 67 9.60 11.01 4.21
C ALA A 67 11.10 10.86 4.55
N ASN A 68 11.81 11.95 4.78
CA ASN A 68 13.22 11.91 5.18
C ASN A 68 13.40 11.08 6.46
N ASP A 69 14.45 10.28 6.53
CA ASP A 69 14.80 9.38 7.65
C ASP A 69 13.76 8.31 7.98
N THR A 70 12.84 7.99 7.05
CA THR A 70 11.83 6.95 7.25
C THR A 70 12.15 5.66 6.51
N LYS A 71 11.44 4.58 6.91
CA LYS A 71 11.42 3.30 6.19
C LYS A 71 10.11 3.14 5.43
N ILE A 72 10.24 3.00 4.12
CA ILE A 72 9.11 2.81 3.21
C ILE A 72 9.08 1.37 2.71
N ILE A 73 7.89 0.78 2.70
CA ILE A 73 7.60 -0.47 2.00
C ILE A 73 6.49 -0.20 1.00
N THR A 74 6.76 -0.50 -0.26
CA THR A 74 5.78 -0.51 -1.34
C THR A 74 5.36 -1.96 -1.65
N ILE A 75 4.41 -2.13 -2.56
CA ILE A 75 3.95 -3.46 -2.96
C ILE A 75 5.09 -4.33 -3.51
N GLU A 76 6.08 -3.72 -4.17
CA GLU A 76 7.26 -4.41 -4.70
C GLU A 76 8.16 -5.00 -3.61
N GLY A 77 8.12 -4.43 -2.41
CA GLY A 77 8.93 -4.89 -1.28
C GLY A 77 8.20 -5.81 -0.31
N LEU A 78 6.95 -6.17 -0.60
CA LEU A 78 6.14 -6.99 0.31
C LEU A 78 6.44 -8.48 0.20
N ALA A 79 6.67 -8.98 -1.01
CA ALA A 79 7.06 -10.37 -1.25
C ALA A 79 8.54 -10.59 -0.91
N ASP A 80 8.87 -11.80 -0.45
CA ASP A 80 10.26 -12.22 -0.24
C ASP A 80 10.71 -13.14 -1.38
N GLY A 81 11.42 -12.56 -2.35
CA GLY A 81 11.81 -13.25 -3.58
C GLY A 81 10.60 -13.76 -4.36
N GLU A 82 10.53 -15.08 -4.57
CA GLU A 82 9.41 -15.72 -5.25
C GLU A 82 8.22 -16.04 -4.33
N SER A 83 8.39 -15.89 -3.00
CA SER A 83 7.35 -16.15 -2.01
C SER A 83 6.46 -14.94 -1.83
N LEU A 84 5.19 -15.09 -2.18
CA LEU A 84 4.19 -14.06 -1.94
C LEU A 84 3.94 -13.87 -0.43
N HIS A 85 3.69 -12.64 -0.03
CA HIS A 85 3.18 -12.37 1.31
C HIS A 85 1.80 -13.04 1.50
N PRO A 86 1.43 -13.53 2.70
CA PRO A 86 0.16 -14.22 2.95
C PRO A 86 -1.07 -13.45 2.45
N VAL A 87 -1.07 -12.12 2.55
CA VAL A 87 -2.16 -11.28 2.00
C VAL A 87 -2.20 -11.34 0.48
N GLN A 88 -1.05 -11.28 -0.20
CA GLN A 88 -0.99 -11.39 -1.67
C GLN A 88 -1.51 -12.76 -2.13
N GLU A 89 -1.10 -13.82 -1.44
CA GLU A 89 -1.56 -15.17 -1.73
C GLU A 89 -3.06 -15.33 -1.52
N ALA A 90 -3.60 -14.81 -0.42
CA ALA A 90 -5.04 -14.85 -0.14
C ALA A 90 -5.87 -14.08 -1.19
N PHE A 91 -5.37 -12.94 -1.68
CA PHE A 91 -6.02 -12.21 -2.79
C PHE A 91 -6.04 -13.03 -4.08
N ARG A 92 -4.97 -13.74 -4.39
CA ARG A 92 -4.90 -14.64 -5.53
C ARG A 92 -5.86 -15.82 -5.40
N GLU A 93 -5.84 -16.50 -4.25
CA GLU A 93 -6.65 -17.70 -4.00
C GLU A 93 -8.15 -17.42 -3.92
N ASN A 94 -8.55 -16.28 -3.35
CA ASN A 94 -9.94 -15.90 -3.16
C ASN A 94 -10.47 -14.94 -4.24
N HIS A 95 -9.74 -14.73 -5.33
CA HIS A 95 -10.12 -13.82 -6.41
C HIS A 95 -10.43 -12.40 -5.92
N GLY A 96 -9.59 -11.86 -5.03
CA GLY A 96 -9.72 -10.52 -4.44
C GLY A 96 -9.46 -9.37 -5.42
N LEU A 97 -9.27 -9.65 -6.69
CA LEU A 97 -8.99 -8.66 -7.74
C LEU A 97 -9.65 -9.03 -9.06
N GLN A 98 -9.91 -8.02 -9.89
CA GLN A 98 -10.32 -8.16 -11.29
C GLN A 98 -9.36 -7.38 -12.18
N CYS A 99 -9.54 -6.05 -12.36
CA CYS A 99 -8.60 -5.25 -13.17
C CYS A 99 -7.22 -5.09 -12.51
N GLY A 100 -7.12 -5.23 -11.20
CA GLY A 100 -5.85 -5.14 -10.45
C GLY A 100 -5.41 -3.72 -10.09
N PHE A 101 -6.11 -2.67 -10.52
CA PHE A 101 -5.66 -1.29 -10.30
C PHE A 101 -5.68 -0.89 -8.82
N CYS A 102 -6.70 -1.23 -8.08
CA CYS A 102 -6.80 -0.96 -6.64
C CYS A 102 -5.94 -1.91 -5.78
N THR A 103 -5.49 -3.02 -6.36
CA THR A 103 -4.95 -4.17 -5.62
C THR A 103 -3.69 -3.84 -4.81
N PRO A 104 -2.68 -3.13 -5.31
CA PRO A 104 -1.51 -2.79 -4.52
C PRO A 104 -1.86 -1.99 -3.26
N GLY A 105 -2.63 -0.93 -3.39
CA GLY A 105 -3.07 -0.12 -2.25
C GLY A 105 -3.97 -0.89 -1.29
N MET A 106 -4.85 -1.75 -1.82
CA MET A 106 -5.73 -2.59 -1.03
C MET A 106 -4.96 -3.62 -0.19
N ILE A 107 -3.94 -4.24 -0.78
CA ILE A 107 -3.06 -5.20 -0.08
C ILE A 107 -2.26 -4.49 1.01
N MET A 108 -1.67 -3.32 0.73
CA MET A 108 -0.93 -2.56 1.73
C MET A 108 -1.82 -2.12 2.90
N ALA A 109 -3.05 -1.69 2.62
CA ALA A 109 -4.05 -1.39 3.65
C ALA A 109 -4.42 -2.65 4.46
N ALA A 110 -4.62 -3.78 3.78
CA ALA A 110 -4.96 -5.05 4.44
C ALA A 110 -3.87 -5.53 5.40
N VAL A 111 -2.60 -5.42 5.04
CA VAL A 111 -1.47 -5.76 5.93
C VAL A 111 -1.50 -4.92 7.20
N ASP A 112 -1.72 -3.61 7.08
CA ASP A 112 -1.84 -2.72 8.24
C ASP A 112 -3.03 -3.08 9.13
N ILE A 113 -4.19 -3.34 8.53
CA ILE A 113 -5.41 -3.74 9.24
C ILE A 113 -5.17 -5.01 10.05
N ILE A 114 -4.62 -6.05 9.43
CA ILE A 114 -4.36 -7.34 10.08
C ILE A 114 -3.35 -7.18 11.23
N ASN A 115 -2.30 -6.39 11.03
CA ASN A 115 -1.27 -6.18 12.05
C ASN A 115 -1.77 -5.35 13.24
N ARG A 116 -2.75 -4.48 13.02
CA ARG A 116 -3.23 -3.52 14.01
C ARG A 116 -4.44 -4.02 14.80
N ILE A 117 -5.26 -4.87 14.20
CA ILE A 117 -6.56 -5.28 14.77
C ILE A 117 -6.58 -6.78 15.02
N SER A 118 -6.71 -7.17 16.28
CA SER A 118 -7.00 -8.55 16.66
C SER A 118 -8.50 -8.84 16.51
N ASN A 119 -8.84 -10.10 16.19
CA ASN A 119 -10.22 -10.57 16.03
C ASN A 119 -11.00 -9.86 14.91
N LEU A 120 -10.44 -9.83 13.72
CA LEU A 120 -11.08 -9.30 12.54
C LEU A 120 -12.36 -10.07 12.21
N ASN A 121 -13.38 -9.33 11.82
CA ASN A 121 -14.63 -9.84 11.25
C ASN A 121 -15.02 -9.03 10.02
N GLU A 122 -16.00 -9.52 9.26
CA GLU A 122 -16.41 -8.88 8.01
C GLU A 122 -16.79 -7.40 8.19
N LYS A 123 -17.53 -7.06 9.24
CA LYS A 123 -17.95 -5.69 9.52
C LYS A 123 -16.74 -4.78 9.74
N THR A 124 -15.82 -5.20 10.61
CA THR A 124 -14.60 -4.43 10.91
C THR A 124 -13.73 -4.24 9.66
N VAL A 125 -13.55 -5.29 8.86
CA VAL A 125 -12.78 -5.18 7.61
C VAL A 125 -13.42 -4.17 6.66
N ARG A 126 -14.75 -4.17 6.51
CA ARG A 126 -15.46 -3.21 5.65
C ARG A 126 -15.31 -1.77 6.14
N GLU A 127 -15.41 -1.54 7.44
CA GLU A 127 -15.22 -0.21 8.05
C GLU A 127 -13.78 0.29 7.83
N GLU A 128 -12.78 -0.56 8.05
CA GLU A 128 -11.38 -0.21 7.89
C GLU A 128 -10.96 0.02 6.41
N LEU A 129 -11.70 -0.55 5.45
CA LEU A 129 -11.48 -0.34 4.02
C LEU A 129 -12.14 0.91 3.44
N GLU A 130 -12.83 1.72 4.23
CA GLU A 130 -13.53 2.92 3.73
C GLU A 130 -12.61 3.90 2.98
N GLY A 131 -11.31 3.90 3.25
CA GLY A 131 -10.31 4.69 2.54
C GLY A 131 -9.78 4.07 1.24
N ASN A 132 -10.28 2.91 0.80
CA ASN A 132 -9.81 2.17 -0.36
C ASN A 132 -10.97 1.83 -1.31
N LEU A 133 -10.92 2.35 -2.55
CA LEU A 133 -11.97 2.17 -3.54
C LEU A 133 -11.63 1.05 -4.52
N CYS A 134 -12.62 0.19 -4.79
CA CYS A 134 -12.61 -0.79 -5.86
C CYS A 134 -13.88 -0.66 -6.69
N ARG A 135 -13.74 -0.47 -8.00
CA ARG A 135 -14.89 -0.32 -8.92
C ARG A 135 -15.36 -1.65 -9.50
N CYS A 136 -14.56 -2.72 -9.39
CA CYS A 136 -14.80 -3.99 -10.09
C CYS A 136 -15.49 -5.04 -9.23
N THR A 137 -15.01 -5.27 -8.00
CA THR A 137 -15.27 -6.51 -7.23
C THR A 137 -16.52 -6.45 -6.35
N GLY A 138 -17.06 -5.28 -6.06
CA GLY A 138 -18.08 -5.11 -5.03
C GLY A 138 -17.58 -5.44 -3.61
N TYR A 139 -16.26 -5.51 -3.40
CA TYR A 139 -15.56 -5.76 -2.12
C TYR A 139 -15.72 -7.17 -1.54
N GLN A 140 -16.64 -7.98 -2.00
CA GLN A 140 -16.95 -9.29 -1.40
C GLN A 140 -15.71 -10.18 -1.29
N ASN A 141 -15.03 -10.41 -2.42
CA ASN A 141 -13.84 -11.26 -2.44
C ASN A 141 -12.62 -10.59 -1.79
N ILE A 142 -12.55 -9.26 -1.77
CA ILE A 142 -11.51 -8.51 -1.05
C ILE A 142 -11.64 -8.78 0.45
N VAL A 143 -12.82 -8.61 1.02
CA VAL A 143 -13.08 -8.88 2.45
C VAL A 143 -12.77 -10.33 2.79
N LYS A 144 -13.21 -11.27 1.95
CA LYS A 144 -12.90 -12.69 2.12
C LYS A 144 -11.40 -12.96 2.10
N SER A 145 -10.66 -12.31 1.20
CA SER A 145 -9.20 -12.45 1.10
C SER A 145 -8.50 -11.95 2.38
N ILE A 146 -8.93 -10.80 2.91
CA ILE A 146 -8.36 -10.23 4.13
C ILE A 146 -8.61 -11.13 5.34
N LEU A 147 -9.83 -11.64 5.49
CA LEU A 147 -10.16 -12.57 6.56
C LEU A 147 -9.34 -13.86 6.45
N ALA A 148 -9.23 -14.45 5.25
CA ALA A 148 -8.43 -15.64 5.02
C ALA A 148 -6.92 -15.40 5.29
N ALA A 149 -6.40 -14.22 4.98
CA ALA A 149 -5.02 -13.86 5.30
C ALA A 149 -4.80 -13.71 6.81
N SER A 150 -5.76 -13.14 7.53
CA SER A 150 -5.66 -12.93 8.98
C SER A 150 -5.58 -14.24 9.78
N GLU A 151 -6.08 -15.34 9.23
CA GLU A 151 -5.96 -16.68 9.83
C GLU A 151 -4.57 -17.30 9.65
N LYS A 152 -3.77 -16.78 8.69
CA LYS A 152 -2.42 -17.29 8.36
C LYS A 152 -1.30 -16.43 8.95
N MET A 153 -1.60 -15.26 9.49
CA MET A 153 -0.66 -14.31 10.09
C MET A 153 -0.76 -14.28 11.61
#